data_fce3d14efb150c365a1b1996dfb4bc63
#
_entry.id   fce3d14efb150c365a1b1996dfb4bc63
#
_cell.length_a   1.000
_cell.length_b   1.000
_cell.length_c   1.000
_cell.angle_alpha   90.00
_cell.angle_beta   90.00
_cell.angle_gamma   90.00
#
_symmetry.space_group_name_H-M   'P 1'
#
loop_
_entity.id
_entity.type
_entity.pdbx_description
1 polymer ?
#
loop_
_entity_poly.entity_id
_entity_poly.type
_entity_poly.pdbx_seq_one_letter_code
_entity_poly.pdbx_strand_id
1 'polypeptide(L)'
;MCYHFFSKMGTNQLIIQELIKNGVKTSADLALVKRKIAKKYKIPCPGNIALLKAYHRLIRNKRGKSLKKIENGALAKSRTQLAVVRDLLKTRPIRSLSGIVNISVLTKPYPCPGKCLYCPIENGIPKSYVSGEPAVERAKRLKFNPYLQVKKRIEMLESEGHPTDKIELRIVGGTWSYYPKKYQTWFITRCFAACNAKRTRKRNAKLTRKIKSLKEKQQLNEGAKHRIVGLSVETRPDFINPSEIKRLRELGVTMVELGVQSIYDNVLKLNLRGHGIKETILATKLLKDAGFKVLYQMMPNLPGSDFKRDEKMFEELFQNPDFQPDFLKIYPCALLKEAPLYKWWKEGKYKPYSEKQLINLIKSIKKRIPYYVRIQRITRDIPSQRVVEGGAKISNLRQILAKESKNEGWKCKCIRC
;
A
#
# COMPACT_ATOMS: atom_id res chain seq x y z
N MET A 1 -7.72 -28.38 42.53
CA MET A 1 -7.83 -26.88 42.58
C MET A 1 -7.46 -26.14 41.28
N CYS A 2 -6.95 -26.75 40.20
CA CYS A 2 -6.60 -26.05 38.94
C CYS A 2 -7.77 -25.83 37.95
N TYR A 3 -8.85 -26.60 38.03
CA TYR A 3 -9.94 -26.53 37.02
C TYR A 3 -10.89 -25.32 37.16
N HIS A 4 -10.95 -24.70 38.33
CA HIS A 4 -11.89 -23.58 38.60
C HIS A 4 -11.34 -22.20 38.20
N PHE A 5 -10.03 -22.05 37.93
CA PHE A 5 -9.42 -20.81 37.46
C PHE A 5 -9.59 -20.62 35.92
N PHE A 6 -9.91 -21.70 35.20
CA PHE A 6 -9.99 -21.72 33.73
C PHE A 6 -11.28 -21.10 33.16
N SER A 7 -12.33 -20.95 33.96
CA SER A 7 -13.62 -20.44 33.46
C SER A 7 -13.70 -18.92 33.23
N LYS A 8 -12.76 -18.14 33.76
CA LYS A 8 -12.72 -16.67 33.62
C LYS A 8 -11.68 -16.10 32.64
N MET A 9 -10.68 -16.86 32.24
CA MET A 9 -9.66 -16.41 31.29
C MET A 9 -9.66 -17.26 30.02
N GLY A 10 -9.89 -16.64 28.85
CA GLY A 10 -9.84 -17.37 27.58
C GLY A 10 -8.42 -17.91 27.29
N THR A 11 -8.31 -19.11 26.70
CA THR A 11 -7.07 -19.85 26.44
C THR A 11 -5.96 -18.99 25.76
N ASN A 12 -6.34 -18.08 24.88
CA ASN A 12 -5.40 -17.15 24.23
C ASN A 12 -4.76 -16.16 25.20
N GLN A 13 -5.43 -15.82 26.32
CA GLN A 13 -4.86 -14.94 27.35
C GLN A 13 -3.81 -15.70 28.19
N LEU A 14 -4.05 -16.98 28.47
CA LEU A 14 -3.05 -17.85 29.11
C LEU A 14 -1.81 -17.98 28.26
N ILE A 15 -1.95 -18.17 26.95
CA ILE A 15 -0.81 -18.23 26.04
C ILE A 15 0.00 -16.93 26.09
N ILE A 16 -0.65 -15.75 26.08
CA ILE A 16 0.06 -14.48 26.21
C ILE A 16 0.83 -14.38 27.54
N GLN A 17 0.25 -14.82 28.66
CA GLN A 17 0.95 -14.82 29.95
C GLN A 17 2.16 -15.75 29.93
N GLU A 18 2.03 -16.94 29.37
CA GLU A 18 3.15 -17.87 29.25
C GLU A 18 4.24 -17.36 28.30
N LEU A 19 3.88 -16.68 27.20
CA LEU A 19 4.86 -16.03 26.33
C LEU A 19 5.66 -14.95 27.07
N ILE A 20 5.01 -14.19 27.94
CA ILE A 20 5.66 -13.18 28.77
C ILE A 20 6.57 -13.84 29.82
N LYS A 21 6.07 -14.88 30.51
CA LYS A 21 6.78 -15.61 31.55
C LYS A 21 8.05 -16.29 31.00
N ASN A 22 7.95 -16.89 29.81
CA ASN A 22 9.08 -17.59 29.17
C ASN A 22 10.11 -16.63 28.50
N GLY A 23 9.91 -15.32 28.58
CA GLY A 23 10.89 -14.34 28.11
C GLY A 23 11.24 -14.45 26.61
N VAL A 24 10.25 -14.74 25.76
CA VAL A 24 10.47 -14.91 24.31
C VAL A 24 11.12 -13.68 23.70
N LYS A 25 12.16 -13.88 22.88
CA LYS A 25 12.95 -12.82 22.24
C LYS A 25 12.91 -12.88 20.71
N THR A 26 12.66 -14.05 20.14
CA THR A 26 12.70 -14.28 18.70
C THR A 26 11.38 -14.87 18.17
N SER A 27 11.18 -14.82 16.85
CA SER A 27 10.06 -15.49 16.20
C SER A 27 10.12 -17.02 16.34
N ALA A 28 11.31 -17.59 16.47
CA ALA A 28 11.51 -19.02 16.72
C ALA A 28 11.02 -19.39 18.13
N ASP A 29 11.43 -18.63 19.16
CA ASP A 29 10.96 -18.81 20.54
C ASP A 29 9.44 -18.71 20.62
N LEU A 30 8.86 -17.68 19.98
CA LEU A 30 7.42 -17.51 19.89
C LEU A 30 6.73 -18.75 19.31
N ALA A 31 7.24 -19.29 18.20
CA ALA A 31 6.68 -20.46 17.54
C ALA A 31 6.78 -21.71 18.42
N LEU A 32 7.91 -21.90 19.11
CA LEU A 32 8.17 -23.04 19.99
C LEU A 32 7.24 -23.01 21.21
N VAL A 33 7.16 -21.87 21.91
CA VAL A 33 6.32 -21.71 23.09
C VAL A 33 4.83 -21.86 22.71
N LYS A 34 4.38 -21.29 21.61
CA LYS A 34 3.01 -21.46 21.10
C LYS A 34 2.66 -22.93 20.88
N ARG A 35 3.53 -23.71 20.21
CA ARG A 35 3.30 -25.15 19.97
C ARG A 35 3.30 -25.95 21.25
N LYS A 36 4.25 -25.68 22.17
CA LYS A 36 4.32 -26.34 23.47
C LYS A 36 3.04 -26.16 24.29
N ILE A 37 2.53 -24.93 24.33
CA ILE A 37 1.30 -24.60 25.07
C ILE A 37 0.06 -25.18 24.37
N ALA A 38 -0.01 -25.10 23.04
CA ALA A 38 -1.11 -25.69 22.27
C ALA A 38 -1.21 -27.19 22.50
N LYS A 39 -0.05 -27.91 22.52
CA LYS A 39 0.02 -29.34 22.85
C LYS A 39 -0.42 -29.62 24.30
N LYS A 40 0.06 -28.82 25.26
CA LYS A 40 -0.28 -28.97 26.69
C LYS A 40 -1.79 -28.87 26.94
N TYR A 41 -2.45 -27.92 26.26
CA TYR A 41 -3.89 -27.69 26.44
C TYR A 41 -4.76 -28.39 25.38
N LYS A 42 -4.18 -29.25 24.52
CA LYS A 42 -4.89 -29.99 23.45
C LYS A 42 -5.76 -29.09 22.56
N ILE A 43 -5.24 -27.93 22.16
CA ILE A 43 -5.91 -26.97 21.31
C ILE A 43 -5.16 -26.73 19.99
N PRO A 44 -5.83 -26.30 18.92
CA PRO A 44 -5.16 -25.83 17.71
C PRO A 44 -4.22 -24.66 18.02
N CYS A 45 -3.02 -24.63 17.39
CA CYS A 45 -2.06 -23.55 17.62
C CYS A 45 -2.66 -22.21 17.12
N PRO A 46 -2.88 -21.21 18.02
CA PRO A 46 -3.59 -20.01 17.62
C PRO A 46 -2.75 -19.11 16.71
N GLY A 47 -3.42 -18.46 15.76
CA GLY A 47 -2.81 -17.45 14.90
C GLY A 47 -2.43 -16.18 15.67
N ASN A 48 -1.43 -15.45 15.16
CA ASN A 48 -0.93 -14.22 15.80
C ASN A 48 -2.02 -13.16 16.02
N ILE A 49 -2.98 -13.04 15.09
CA ILE A 49 -4.10 -12.08 15.21
C ILE A 49 -4.99 -12.41 16.43
N ALA A 50 -5.24 -13.70 16.68
CA ALA A 50 -6.02 -14.11 17.84
C ALA A 50 -5.30 -13.80 19.16
N LEU A 51 -3.99 -14.04 19.19
CA LEU A 51 -3.13 -13.69 20.33
C LEU A 51 -3.02 -12.17 20.53
N LEU A 52 -2.89 -11.38 19.48
CA LEU A 52 -2.91 -9.91 19.57
C LEU A 52 -4.23 -9.38 20.15
N LYS A 53 -5.36 -9.95 19.77
CA LYS A 53 -6.65 -9.61 20.37
C LYS A 53 -6.68 -9.93 21.88
N ALA A 54 -6.15 -11.08 22.28
CA ALA A 54 -6.04 -11.46 23.69
C ALA A 54 -5.07 -10.54 24.45
N TYR A 55 -3.92 -10.22 23.87
CA TYR A 55 -2.97 -9.24 24.38
C TYR A 55 -3.62 -7.87 24.66
N HIS A 56 -4.36 -7.33 23.71
CA HIS A 56 -5.06 -6.04 23.90
C HIS A 56 -6.16 -6.10 24.96
N ARG A 57 -6.83 -7.25 25.12
CA ARG A 57 -7.79 -7.46 26.22
C ARG A 57 -7.11 -7.47 27.58
N LEU A 58 -5.98 -8.17 27.72
CA LEU A 58 -5.19 -8.20 28.95
C LEU A 58 -4.74 -6.82 29.40
N ILE A 59 -4.19 -6.01 28.48
CA ILE A 59 -3.75 -4.65 28.80
C ILE A 59 -4.93 -3.77 29.19
N ARG A 60 -6.09 -3.89 28.54
CA ARG A 60 -7.28 -3.10 28.84
C ARG A 60 -7.86 -3.42 30.24
N ASN A 61 -7.90 -4.70 30.59
CA ASN A 61 -8.39 -5.14 31.90
C ASN A 61 -7.47 -4.73 33.05
N LYS A 62 -6.14 -4.67 32.82
CA LYS A 62 -5.17 -4.21 33.81
C LYS A 62 -5.22 -2.68 34.06
N ARG A 63 -5.67 -1.87 33.11
CA ARG A 63 -5.87 -0.42 33.29
C ARG A 63 -7.00 -0.08 34.27
N GLY A 64 -7.92 -1.01 34.56
CA GLY A 64 -9.07 -0.79 35.46
C GLY A 64 -8.85 -1.17 36.94
N LYS A 65 -7.90 -2.05 37.30
CA LYS A 65 -7.82 -2.57 38.69
C LYS A 65 -6.43 -2.93 39.23
N SER A 66 -5.29 -2.78 38.53
CA SER A 66 -4.02 -3.33 39.05
C SER A 66 -2.69 -2.71 38.54
N LEU A 67 -2.66 -1.44 38.13
CA LEU A 67 -1.36 -0.78 37.89
C LEU A 67 -0.70 -0.34 39.22
N LYS A 68 -1.46 -0.15 40.32
CA LYS A 68 -0.96 0.27 41.61
C LYS A 68 -0.23 -0.82 42.42
N LYS A 69 -0.38 -2.11 42.07
CA LYS A 69 0.19 -3.24 42.82
C LYS A 69 1.46 -3.86 42.27
N ILE A 70 2.00 -3.32 41.16
CA ILE A 70 3.21 -3.83 40.49
C ILE A 70 4.30 -2.75 40.42
N GLU A 71 4.39 -1.84 41.37
CA GLU A 71 5.34 -0.72 41.34
C GLU A 71 6.73 -1.02 41.93
N ASN A 72 7.00 -2.26 42.34
CA ASN A 72 8.31 -2.66 42.84
C ASN A 72 9.11 -3.46 41.84
N GLY A 73 10.11 -2.85 41.18
CA GLY A 73 11.27 -3.48 40.49
C GLY A 73 11.01 -4.49 39.33
N ALA A 74 10.04 -5.36 39.46
CA ALA A 74 9.69 -6.37 38.43
C ALA A 74 8.94 -5.81 37.20
N LEU A 75 8.50 -4.57 37.25
CA LEU A 75 7.63 -3.93 36.26
C LEU A 75 8.34 -3.46 35.01
N ALA A 76 9.57 -2.99 35.12
CA ALA A 76 10.34 -2.53 33.96
C ALA A 76 10.61 -3.70 33.02
N LYS A 77 11.06 -4.85 33.56
CA LYS A 77 11.26 -6.10 32.79
C LYS A 77 9.94 -6.60 32.17
N SER A 78 8.82 -6.55 32.89
CA SER A 78 7.50 -6.97 32.38
C SER A 78 6.95 -6.05 31.28
N ARG A 79 7.14 -4.73 31.35
CA ARG A 79 6.76 -3.78 30.29
C ARG A 79 7.58 -4.00 29.02
N THR A 80 8.89 -4.20 29.16
CA THR A 80 9.79 -4.50 28.04
C THR A 80 9.39 -5.81 27.37
N GLN A 81 9.12 -6.86 28.15
CA GLN A 81 8.70 -8.16 27.63
C GLN A 81 7.32 -8.10 26.95
N LEU A 82 6.38 -7.33 27.46
CA LEU A 82 5.09 -7.06 26.83
C LEU A 82 5.26 -6.42 25.44
N ALA A 83 6.17 -5.45 25.33
CA ALA A 83 6.46 -4.79 24.04
C ALA A 83 7.09 -5.79 23.04
N VAL A 84 8.04 -6.61 23.49
CA VAL A 84 8.66 -7.66 22.67
C VAL A 84 7.61 -8.65 22.17
N VAL A 85 6.75 -9.18 23.04
CA VAL A 85 5.67 -10.11 22.63
C VAL A 85 4.73 -9.47 21.63
N ARG A 86 4.33 -8.20 21.81
CA ARG A 86 3.50 -7.46 20.84
C ARG A 86 4.19 -7.39 19.48
N ASP A 87 5.47 -7.05 19.45
CA ASP A 87 6.21 -6.84 18.21
C ASP A 87 6.48 -8.16 17.47
N LEU A 88 6.72 -9.25 18.21
CA LEU A 88 6.82 -10.61 17.65
C LEU A 88 5.48 -11.14 17.09
N LEU A 89 4.36 -10.74 17.69
CA LEU A 89 3.02 -11.11 17.21
C LEU A 89 2.57 -10.28 16.00
N LYS A 90 3.24 -9.14 15.70
CA LYS A 90 2.90 -8.28 14.57
C LYS A 90 2.98 -9.03 13.25
N THR A 91 1.90 -8.95 12.47
CA THR A 91 1.82 -9.62 11.16
C THR A 91 2.47 -8.76 10.08
N ARG A 92 3.44 -9.30 9.35
CA ARG A 92 4.16 -8.57 8.28
C ARG A 92 4.75 -7.23 8.75
N PRO A 93 5.71 -7.21 9.68
CA PRO A 93 6.27 -6.00 10.31
C PRO A 93 6.70 -4.91 9.31
N ILE A 94 7.16 -5.31 8.13
CA ILE A 94 7.58 -4.40 7.05
C ILE A 94 6.53 -3.36 6.62
N ARG A 95 5.24 -3.61 6.90
CA ARG A 95 4.15 -2.70 6.52
C ARG A 95 4.17 -1.37 7.28
N SER A 96 4.75 -1.34 8.47
CA SER A 96 4.84 -0.13 9.30
C SER A 96 6.25 0.16 9.78
N LEU A 97 7.26 -0.46 9.18
CA LEU A 97 8.67 -0.30 9.56
C LEU A 97 9.15 1.16 9.46
N SER A 98 8.61 1.91 8.49
CA SER A 98 8.89 3.34 8.32
C SER A 98 8.12 4.26 9.28
N GLY A 99 7.37 3.71 10.23
CA GLY A 99 6.52 4.49 11.13
C GLY A 99 5.20 4.96 10.51
N ILE A 100 4.94 4.65 9.24
CA ILE A 100 3.73 5.04 8.50
C ILE A 100 3.01 3.79 8.00
N VAL A 101 1.69 3.79 8.03
CA VAL A 101 0.87 2.74 7.38
C VAL A 101 0.20 3.25 6.12
N ASN A 102 0.22 2.43 5.07
CA ASN A 102 -0.40 2.76 3.79
C ASN A 102 -1.85 2.25 3.73
N ILE A 103 -2.77 3.13 3.36
CA ILE A 103 -4.18 2.80 3.14
C ILE A 103 -4.56 3.19 1.71
N SER A 104 -4.69 2.18 0.83
CA SER A 104 -5.21 2.38 -0.52
C SER A 104 -6.74 2.33 -0.52
N VAL A 105 -7.35 3.34 -1.13
CA VAL A 105 -8.80 3.52 -1.26
C VAL A 105 -9.13 3.62 -2.74
N LEU A 106 -9.92 2.68 -3.25
CA LEU A 106 -10.28 2.61 -4.65
C LEU A 106 -11.54 3.44 -4.92
N THR A 107 -11.49 4.26 -5.98
CA THR A 107 -12.63 5.03 -6.47
C THR A 107 -13.71 4.12 -7.08
N LYS A 108 -14.92 4.63 -7.26
CA LYS A 108 -15.94 3.92 -8.06
C LYS A 108 -15.51 3.85 -9.52
N PRO A 109 -16.06 2.90 -10.31
CA PRO A 109 -15.90 2.92 -11.76
C PRO A 109 -16.30 4.26 -12.36
N TYR A 110 -15.47 4.76 -13.27
CA TYR A 110 -15.71 5.99 -14.00
C TYR A 110 -15.02 5.94 -15.37
N PRO A 111 -15.56 6.57 -16.41
CA PRO A 111 -14.91 6.65 -17.70
C PRO A 111 -13.48 7.19 -17.61
N CYS A 112 -12.62 6.74 -18.51
CA CYS A 112 -11.26 7.23 -18.66
C CYS A 112 -11.08 7.72 -20.10
N PRO A 113 -10.47 8.90 -20.32
CA PRO A 113 -10.26 9.42 -21.67
C PRO A 113 -9.22 8.61 -22.46
N GLY A 114 -8.38 7.82 -21.77
CA GLY A 114 -7.33 7.01 -22.40
C GLY A 114 -7.85 5.74 -23.05
N LYS A 115 -7.27 5.41 -24.23
CA LYS A 115 -7.54 4.21 -25.04
C LYS A 115 -6.36 3.22 -25.03
N CYS A 116 -5.53 3.23 -23.97
CA CYS A 116 -4.27 2.50 -23.91
C CYS A 116 -4.42 1.00 -24.18
N LEU A 117 -3.57 0.44 -25.08
CA LEU A 117 -3.61 -0.96 -25.52
C LEU A 117 -3.46 -1.96 -24.35
N TYR A 118 -2.62 -1.65 -23.39
CA TYR A 118 -2.32 -2.52 -22.24
C TYR A 118 -3.33 -2.41 -21.09
N CYS A 119 -4.32 -1.51 -21.21
CA CYS A 119 -5.21 -1.22 -20.09
C CYS A 119 -6.41 -2.17 -20.08
N PRO A 120 -6.57 -3.02 -19.04
CA PRO A 120 -7.72 -3.90 -18.94
C PRO A 120 -9.01 -3.11 -18.69
N ILE A 121 -10.11 -3.64 -19.24
CA ILE A 121 -11.46 -3.12 -19.08
C ILE A 121 -12.33 -4.26 -18.56
N GLU A 122 -12.79 -4.12 -17.31
CA GLU A 122 -13.69 -5.06 -16.67
C GLU A 122 -14.92 -4.31 -16.15
N ASN A 123 -16.12 -4.83 -16.45
CA ASN A 123 -17.37 -4.16 -16.05
C ASN A 123 -17.49 -4.05 -14.52
N GLY A 124 -17.96 -2.91 -14.04
CA GLY A 124 -18.11 -2.65 -12.59
C GLY A 124 -16.82 -2.44 -11.82
N ILE A 125 -15.67 -2.32 -12.52
CA ILE A 125 -14.35 -2.06 -11.91
C ILE A 125 -13.73 -0.81 -12.53
N PRO A 126 -13.02 0.03 -11.75
CA PRO A 126 -12.30 1.17 -12.32
C PRO A 126 -11.31 0.72 -13.39
N LYS A 127 -11.22 1.48 -14.48
CA LYS A 127 -10.32 1.18 -15.60
C LYS A 127 -8.88 1.00 -15.09
N SER A 128 -8.16 0.07 -15.68
CA SER A 128 -6.83 -0.43 -15.31
C SER A 128 -6.77 -1.41 -14.12
N TYR A 129 -7.86 -1.69 -13.45
CA TYR A 129 -7.96 -2.66 -12.37
C TYR A 129 -8.73 -3.91 -12.83
N VAL A 130 -8.47 -5.05 -12.18
CA VAL A 130 -9.15 -6.33 -12.46
C VAL A 130 -9.61 -7.01 -11.17
N SER A 131 -10.64 -7.84 -11.29
CA SER A 131 -11.11 -8.70 -10.18
C SER A 131 -9.98 -9.56 -9.64
N GLY A 132 -10.01 -9.81 -8.32
CA GLY A 132 -8.97 -10.55 -7.61
C GLY A 132 -7.85 -9.67 -7.06
N GLU A 133 -7.68 -8.42 -7.52
CA GLU A 133 -6.76 -7.49 -6.83
C GLU A 133 -7.28 -7.17 -5.42
N PRO A 134 -6.46 -7.23 -4.36
CA PRO A 134 -6.93 -7.06 -2.98
C PRO A 134 -7.63 -5.72 -2.71
N ALA A 135 -7.26 -4.66 -3.42
CA ALA A 135 -7.90 -3.35 -3.31
C ALA A 135 -9.29 -3.36 -3.95
N VAL A 136 -9.44 -4.01 -5.11
CA VAL A 136 -10.69 -4.17 -5.84
C VAL A 136 -11.70 -4.97 -5.03
N GLU A 137 -11.29 -6.15 -4.54
CA GLU A 137 -12.17 -7.03 -3.76
C GLU A 137 -12.68 -6.37 -2.47
N ARG A 138 -11.83 -5.59 -1.81
CA ARG A 138 -12.25 -4.80 -0.65
C ARG A 138 -13.24 -3.71 -1.04
N ALA A 139 -12.96 -2.97 -2.12
CA ALA A 139 -13.80 -1.87 -2.55
C ALA A 139 -15.18 -2.35 -3.03
N LYS A 140 -15.23 -3.45 -3.80
CA LYS A 140 -16.49 -4.09 -4.24
C LYS A 140 -17.38 -4.45 -3.04
N ARG A 141 -16.84 -5.19 -2.06
CA ARG A 141 -17.56 -5.58 -0.82
C ARG A 141 -18.09 -4.37 -0.04
N LEU A 142 -17.42 -3.23 -0.14
CA LEU A 142 -17.80 -1.98 0.55
C LEU A 142 -18.50 -0.98 -0.37
N LYS A 143 -18.98 -1.43 -1.56
CA LYS A 143 -19.70 -0.62 -2.55
C LYS A 143 -18.92 0.68 -2.88
N PHE A 144 -17.59 0.59 -3.00
CA PHE A 144 -16.67 1.71 -3.25
C PHE A 144 -16.82 2.89 -2.27
N ASN A 145 -17.39 2.69 -1.10
CA ASN A 145 -17.56 3.74 -0.09
C ASN A 145 -16.22 4.08 0.57
N PRO A 146 -15.67 5.31 0.39
CA PRO A 146 -14.35 5.66 0.88
C PRO A 146 -14.24 5.64 2.41
N TYR A 147 -15.28 6.08 3.12
CA TYR A 147 -15.32 6.03 4.59
C TYR A 147 -15.16 4.60 5.11
N LEU A 148 -15.92 3.66 4.55
CA LEU A 148 -15.88 2.26 4.97
C LEU A 148 -14.56 1.58 4.61
N GLN A 149 -13.98 1.89 3.43
CA GLN A 149 -12.68 1.36 3.02
C GLN A 149 -11.58 1.79 4.00
N VAL A 150 -11.51 3.07 4.35
CA VAL A 150 -10.53 3.60 5.32
C VAL A 150 -10.76 2.99 6.69
N LYS A 151 -11.99 3.03 7.22
CA LYS A 151 -12.35 2.49 8.54
C LYS A 151 -11.96 1.02 8.68
N LYS A 152 -12.37 0.18 7.72
CA LYS A 152 -12.06 -1.26 7.73
C LYS A 152 -10.56 -1.53 7.62
N ARG A 153 -9.83 -0.69 6.88
CA ARG A 153 -8.40 -0.84 6.76
C ARG A 153 -7.65 -0.46 8.04
N ILE A 154 -8.09 0.59 8.73
CA ILE A 154 -7.57 0.95 10.07
C ILE A 154 -7.83 -0.20 11.06
N GLU A 155 -9.07 -0.69 11.15
CA GLU A 155 -9.44 -1.81 12.02
C GLU A 155 -8.57 -3.05 11.78
N MET A 156 -8.32 -3.38 10.51
CA MET A 156 -7.48 -4.50 10.12
C MET A 156 -6.02 -4.29 10.55
N LEU A 157 -5.44 -3.14 10.25
CA LEU A 157 -4.05 -2.82 10.61
C LEU A 157 -3.85 -2.82 12.14
N GLU A 158 -4.76 -2.24 12.90
CA GLU A 158 -4.74 -2.32 14.37
C GLU A 158 -4.83 -3.77 14.88
N SER A 159 -5.67 -4.60 14.25
CA SER A 159 -5.80 -6.02 14.62
C SER A 159 -4.55 -6.85 14.30
N GLU A 160 -3.76 -6.43 13.30
CA GLU A 160 -2.48 -7.01 12.90
C GLU A 160 -1.29 -6.47 13.74
N GLY A 161 -1.54 -5.54 14.69
CA GLY A 161 -0.52 -4.96 15.57
C GLY A 161 0.23 -3.76 15.02
N HIS A 162 -0.24 -3.17 13.91
CA HIS A 162 0.39 -1.98 13.34
C HIS A 162 -0.07 -0.69 14.04
N PRO A 163 0.83 0.28 14.30
CA PRO A 163 0.44 1.63 14.67
C PRO A 163 -0.31 2.28 13.51
N THR A 164 -1.37 3.01 13.80
CA THR A 164 -2.20 3.69 12.80
C THR A 164 -2.33 5.20 13.07
N ASP A 165 -1.38 5.73 13.82
CA ASP A 165 -1.29 7.16 14.16
C ASP A 165 -0.83 8.02 12.99
N LYS A 166 -0.07 7.45 12.04
CA LYS A 166 0.42 8.10 10.82
C LYS A 166 0.01 7.29 9.60
N ILE A 167 -0.86 7.87 8.78
CA ILE A 167 -1.44 7.22 7.60
C ILE A 167 -0.97 7.94 6.34
N GLU A 168 -0.41 7.18 5.39
CA GLU A 168 -0.30 7.58 4.00
C GLU A 168 -1.54 7.06 3.25
N LEU A 169 -2.44 7.97 2.91
CA LEU A 169 -3.67 7.67 2.18
C LEU A 169 -3.38 7.69 0.67
N ARG A 170 -3.72 6.61 -0.03
CA ARG A 170 -3.52 6.49 -1.47
C ARG A 170 -4.85 6.32 -2.17
N ILE A 171 -5.22 7.30 -2.98
CA ILE A 171 -6.40 7.23 -3.82
C ILE A 171 -5.98 6.59 -5.14
N VAL A 172 -6.59 5.47 -5.45
CA VAL A 172 -6.31 4.66 -6.64
C VAL A 172 -7.60 4.38 -7.40
N GLY A 173 -7.52 4.10 -8.70
CA GLY A 173 -8.71 3.79 -9.51
C GLY A 173 -8.80 4.53 -10.84
N GLY A 174 -7.68 4.77 -11.51
CA GLY A 174 -7.61 5.40 -12.81
C GLY A 174 -7.14 6.85 -12.75
N THR A 175 -7.64 7.70 -13.67
CA THR A 175 -7.22 9.11 -13.76
C THR A 175 -8.02 9.97 -12.80
N TRP A 176 -7.45 10.26 -11.61
CA TRP A 176 -8.13 11.07 -10.58
C TRP A 176 -8.64 12.41 -11.08
N SER A 177 -7.82 13.15 -11.84
CA SER A 177 -8.15 14.48 -12.34
C SER A 177 -9.30 14.49 -13.35
N TYR A 178 -9.73 13.33 -13.85
CA TYR A 178 -10.88 13.20 -14.75
C TYR A 178 -12.21 13.04 -14.00
N TYR A 179 -12.20 12.72 -12.72
CA TYR A 179 -13.41 12.62 -11.92
C TYR A 179 -14.05 14.02 -11.69
N PRO A 180 -15.39 14.12 -11.60
CA PRO A 180 -16.05 15.38 -11.29
C PRO A 180 -15.54 15.99 -9.98
N LYS A 181 -15.30 17.30 -9.97
CA LYS A 181 -14.76 18.03 -8.80
C LYS A 181 -15.58 17.81 -7.52
N LYS A 182 -16.93 17.74 -7.64
CA LYS A 182 -17.85 17.42 -6.51
C LYS A 182 -17.56 16.02 -5.94
N TYR A 183 -17.33 15.02 -6.79
CA TYR A 183 -17.00 13.67 -6.36
C TYR A 183 -15.62 13.62 -5.65
N GLN A 184 -14.61 14.29 -6.21
CA GLN A 184 -13.28 14.38 -5.59
C GLN A 184 -13.36 14.95 -4.17
N THR A 185 -14.06 16.08 -4.00
CA THR A 185 -14.24 16.72 -2.67
C THR A 185 -14.96 15.80 -1.71
N TRP A 186 -16.08 15.21 -2.13
CA TRP A 186 -16.84 14.25 -1.32
C TRP A 186 -15.99 13.06 -0.90
N PHE A 187 -15.26 12.47 -1.84
CA PHE A 187 -14.43 11.27 -1.61
C PHE A 187 -13.36 11.52 -0.54
N ILE A 188 -12.59 12.59 -0.70
CA ILE A 188 -11.55 12.98 0.25
C ILE A 188 -12.14 13.34 1.61
N THR A 189 -13.23 14.13 1.64
CA THR A 189 -13.93 14.48 2.89
C THR A 189 -14.36 13.22 3.66
N ARG A 190 -14.84 12.17 2.96
CA ARG A 190 -15.25 10.92 3.58
C ARG A 190 -14.05 10.12 4.12
N CYS A 191 -12.89 10.18 3.46
CA CYS A 191 -11.65 9.57 3.95
C CYS A 191 -11.19 10.24 5.26
N PHE A 192 -11.12 11.58 5.29
CA PHE A 192 -10.80 12.33 6.51
C PHE A 192 -11.81 12.07 7.63
N ALA A 193 -13.10 12.00 7.30
CA ALA A 193 -14.13 11.69 8.28
C ALA A 193 -13.92 10.31 8.96
N ALA A 194 -13.44 9.30 8.20
CA ALA A 194 -13.15 7.99 8.76
C ALA A 194 -11.93 8.01 9.71
N CYS A 195 -10.90 8.80 9.38
CA CYS A 195 -9.72 8.98 10.22
C CYS A 195 -10.03 9.78 11.49
N ASN A 196 -10.94 10.76 11.41
CA ASN A 196 -11.36 11.61 12.52
C ASN A 196 -12.39 10.94 13.46
N ALA A 197 -12.92 9.77 13.06
CA ALA A 197 -13.95 9.10 13.84
C ALA A 197 -13.42 8.65 15.20
N LYS A 198 -13.90 9.27 16.26
CA LYS A 198 -13.66 8.80 17.64
C LYS A 198 -14.37 7.46 17.82
N ARG A 199 -13.77 6.55 18.58
CA ARG A 199 -14.38 5.29 19.01
C ARG A 199 -15.46 5.58 20.06
N THR A 200 -16.57 6.21 19.66
CA THR A 200 -17.67 6.48 20.60
C THR A 200 -18.44 5.19 20.91
N ARG A 201 -18.49 4.81 22.17
CA ARG A 201 -19.55 3.99 22.73
C ARG A 201 -20.89 4.68 22.44
N LYS A 202 -21.89 3.98 22.06
CA LYS A 202 -23.24 4.28 21.56
C LYS A 202 -24.06 5.46 22.18
N ARG A 203 -23.51 6.38 22.91
CA ARG A 203 -24.27 7.41 23.61
C ARG A 203 -24.00 8.81 23.06
N ASN A 204 -24.44 9.26 22.01
CA ASN A 204 -24.56 10.65 21.50
C ASN A 204 -24.37 10.76 19.99
N ALA A 205 -25.01 9.88 19.21
CA ALA A 205 -25.04 10.01 17.75
C ALA A 205 -25.86 11.20 17.23
N LYS A 206 -26.62 11.88 18.11
CA LYS A 206 -27.51 12.98 17.71
C LYS A 206 -26.82 14.36 17.55
N LEU A 207 -25.61 14.56 18.09
CA LEU A 207 -25.03 15.93 18.21
C LEU A 207 -24.05 16.35 17.09
N THR A 208 -23.82 15.55 16.03
CA THR A 208 -22.82 15.91 14.99
C THR A 208 -23.37 15.84 13.57
N ARG A 209 -24.59 16.33 13.33
CA ARG A 209 -25.21 16.33 12.00
C ARG A 209 -24.82 17.50 11.10
N LYS A 210 -24.00 18.45 11.53
CA LYS A 210 -23.49 19.50 10.64
C LYS A 210 -22.41 18.88 9.74
N ILE A 211 -22.67 18.79 8.43
CA ILE A 211 -21.69 18.34 7.45
C ILE A 211 -20.56 19.36 7.46
N LYS A 212 -19.45 19.01 8.07
CA LYS A 212 -18.24 19.84 8.09
C LYS A 212 -17.59 19.83 6.71
N SER A 213 -17.14 21.00 6.28
CA SER A 213 -16.38 21.19 5.03
C SER A 213 -15.12 20.32 4.99
N LEU A 214 -14.52 20.15 3.80
CA LEU A 214 -13.24 19.45 3.68
C LEU A 214 -12.15 20.11 4.55
N LYS A 215 -12.05 21.45 4.51
CA LYS A 215 -11.08 22.22 5.29
C LYS A 215 -11.22 21.97 6.79
N GLU A 216 -12.43 21.98 7.33
CA GLU A 216 -12.67 21.66 8.74
C GLU A 216 -12.30 20.21 9.09
N LYS A 217 -12.50 19.24 8.16
CA LYS A 217 -12.08 17.85 8.37
C LYS A 217 -10.56 17.70 8.36
N GLN A 218 -9.87 18.44 7.51
CA GLN A 218 -8.39 18.48 7.48
C GLN A 218 -7.85 19.04 8.79
N GLN A 219 -8.34 20.20 9.24
CA GLN A 219 -7.95 20.81 10.52
C GLN A 219 -8.19 19.87 11.73
N LEU A 220 -9.35 19.23 11.79
CA LEU A 220 -9.64 18.23 12.83
C LEU A 220 -8.70 17.04 12.79
N ASN A 221 -8.15 16.70 11.61
CA ASN A 221 -7.26 15.56 11.45
C ASN A 221 -5.87 15.82 12.00
N GLU A 222 -5.42 17.05 12.14
CA GLU A 222 -4.12 17.42 12.72
C GLU A 222 -3.98 16.91 14.16
N GLY A 223 -5.07 16.95 14.93
CA GLY A 223 -5.12 16.40 16.31
C GLY A 223 -5.77 15.03 16.45
N ALA A 224 -6.10 14.34 15.34
CA ALA A 224 -6.79 13.06 15.39
C ALA A 224 -5.85 11.91 15.79
N LYS A 225 -6.44 10.82 16.33
CA LYS A 225 -5.69 9.59 16.61
C LYS A 225 -5.07 9.00 15.33
N HIS A 226 -5.77 9.08 14.22
CA HIS A 226 -5.37 8.55 12.92
C HIS A 226 -5.13 9.72 11.97
N ARG A 227 -3.89 10.24 11.94
CA ARG A 227 -3.54 11.41 11.12
C ARG A 227 -3.15 10.99 9.70
N ILE A 228 -3.72 11.65 8.72
CA ILE A 228 -3.29 11.56 7.34
C ILE A 228 -2.08 12.48 7.19
N VAL A 229 -0.88 11.89 7.15
CA VAL A 229 0.40 12.61 7.01
C VAL A 229 0.88 12.66 5.57
N GLY A 230 0.25 11.92 4.69
CA GLY A 230 0.50 11.92 3.25
C GLY A 230 -0.76 11.50 2.51
N LEU A 231 -1.04 12.14 1.38
CA LEU A 231 -2.14 11.81 0.49
C LEU A 231 -1.64 11.77 -0.94
N SER A 232 -1.81 10.63 -1.63
CA SER A 232 -1.46 10.50 -3.04
C SER A 232 -2.68 10.23 -3.91
N VAL A 233 -2.60 10.71 -5.15
CA VAL A 233 -3.58 10.44 -6.21
C VAL A 233 -2.87 9.98 -7.48
N GLU A 234 -3.52 9.10 -8.26
CA GLU A 234 -3.04 8.65 -9.56
C GLU A 234 -3.65 9.48 -10.68
N THR A 235 -2.84 10.07 -11.55
CA THR A 235 -3.32 10.83 -12.70
C THR A 235 -2.40 10.70 -13.91
N ARG A 236 -2.78 11.32 -15.02
CA ARG A 236 -1.98 11.37 -16.24
C ARG A 236 -1.23 12.71 -16.32
N PRO A 237 -0.05 12.76 -16.96
CA PRO A 237 0.70 14.01 -17.13
C PRO A 237 -0.11 15.14 -17.80
N ASP A 238 -0.87 14.82 -18.84
CA ASP A 238 -1.68 15.78 -19.63
C ASP A 238 -2.82 16.46 -18.85
N PHE A 239 -3.11 16.03 -17.62
CA PHE A 239 -4.07 16.68 -16.73
C PHE A 239 -3.43 17.69 -15.77
N ILE A 240 -2.10 17.74 -15.70
CA ILE A 240 -1.41 18.63 -14.79
C ILE A 240 -1.25 20.03 -15.41
N ASN A 241 -1.87 20.99 -14.80
CA ASN A 241 -1.82 22.40 -15.14
C ASN A 241 -1.97 23.26 -13.87
N PRO A 242 -1.77 24.57 -13.89
CA PRO A 242 -1.86 25.42 -12.69
C PRO A 242 -3.18 25.32 -11.92
N SER A 243 -4.30 25.18 -12.62
CA SER A 243 -5.61 25.01 -11.98
C SER A 243 -5.72 23.69 -11.23
N GLU A 244 -5.23 22.59 -11.84
CA GLU A 244 -5.23 21.28 -11.18
C GLU A 244 -4.24 21.24 -10.00
N ILE A 245 -3.10 21.90 -10.10
CA ILE A 245 -2.12 22.06 -8.99
C ILE A 245 -2.81 22.71 -7.78
N LYS A 246 -3.48 23.84 -7.98
CA LYS A 246 -4.25 24.52 -6.93
C LYS A 246 -5.31 23.59 -6.33
N ARG A 247 -6.03 22.89 -7.19
CA ARG A 247 -7.07 21.94 -6.79
C ARG A 247 -6.51 20.80 -5.94
N LEU A 248 -5.40 20.21 -6.35
CA LEU A 248 -4.74 19.13 -5.61
C LEU A 248 -4.29 19.60 -4.21
N ARG A 249 -3.79 20.83 -4.08
CA ARG A 249 -3.45 21.44 -2.78
C ARG A 249 -4.68 21.61 -1.89
N GLU A 250 -5.78 22.12 -2.41
CA GLU A 250 -7.04 22.26 -1.68
C GLU A 250 -7.54 20.90 -1.14
N LEU A 251 -7.36 19.83 -1.92
CA LEU A 251 -7.70 18.47 -1.51
C LEU A 251 -6.74 17.89 -0.45
N GLY A 252 -5.60 18.55 -0.19
CA GLY A 252 -4.58 18.08 0.75
C GLY A 252 -3.65 17.02 0.17
N VAL A 253 -3.52 16.95 -1.15
CA VAL A 253 -2.58 16.05 -1.83
C VAL A 253 -1.15 16.49 -1.53
N THR A 254 -0.28 15.53 -1.23
CA THR A 254 1.15 15.72 -0.96
C THR A 254 2.04 15.04 -1.98
N MET A 255 1.51 14.05 -2.70
CA MET A 255 2.21 13.29 -3.73
C MET A 255 1.30 13.03 -4.92
N VAL A 256 1.83 13.20 -6.13
CA VAL A 256 1.13 12.86 -7.36
C VAL A 256 1.83 11.68 -8.04
N GLU A 257 1.04 10.66 -8.34
CA GLU A 257 1.50 9.47 -9.04
C GLU A 257 1.17 9.62 -10.54
N LEU A 258 2.18 9.98 -11.33
CA LEU A 258 2.04 10.17 -12.77
C LEU A 258 2.14 8.85 -13.51
N GLY A 259 1.15 8.56 -14.32
CA GLY A 259 1.17 7.43 -15.25
C GLY A 259 2.02 7.77 -16.49
N VAL A 260 3.32 7.88 -16.35
CA VAL A 260 4.27 8.20 -17.43
C VAL A 260 4.39 7.04 -18.42
N GLN A 261 4.65 5.85 -17.92
CA GLN A 261 4.74 4.56 -18.58
C GLN A 261 6.00 4.38 -19.43
N SER A 262 6.36 5.32 -20.31
CA SER A 262 7.59 5.35 -21.12
C SER A 262 8.05 6.79 -21.31
N ILE A 263 9.34 6.97 -21.64
CA ILE A 263 9.91 8.26 -22.05
C ILE A 263 10.16 8.35 -23.58
N TYR A 264 9.57 7.46 -24.34
CA TYR A 264 9.69 7.43 -25.79
C TYR A 264 8.35 7.73 -26.46
N ASP A 265 8.24 8.84 -27.20
CA ASP A 265 7.01 9.27 -27.86
C ASP A 265 6.45 8.25 -28.82
N ASN A 266 7.29 7.55 -29.57
CA ASN A 266 6.87 6.50 -30.48
C ASN A 266 6.25 5.30 -29.74
N VAL A 267 6.78 4.94 -28.58
CA VAL A 267 6.20 3.89 -27.71
C VAL A 267 4.86 4.35 -27.13
N LEU A 268 4.80 5.58 -26.63
CA LEU A 268 3.54 6.16 -26.09
C LEU A 268 2.45 6.24 -27.18
N LYS A 269 2.81 6.70 -28.38
CA LYS A 269 1.90 6.80 -29.52
C LYS A 269 1.37 5.41 -29.95
N LEU A 270 2.27 4.43 -30.12
CA LEU A 270 1.92 3.06 -30.47
C LEU A 270 0.94 2.43 -29.48
N ASN A 271 1.13 2.74 -28.20
CA ASN A 271 0.29 2.24 -27.10
C ASN A 271 -0.97 3.09 -26.84
N LEU A 272 -1.30 4.03 -27.72
CA LEU A 272 -2.47 4.92 -27.65
C LEU A 272 -2.56 5.66 -26.29
N ARG A 273 -1.41 6.11 -25.78
CA ARG A 273 -1.34 6.72 -24.45
C ARG A 273 -2.02 8.10 -24.40
N GLY A 274 -2.03 8.84 -25.51
CA GLY A 274 -2.72 10.13 -25.64
C GLY A 274 -1.99 11.30 -24.98
N HIS A 275 -0.76 11.13 -24.54
CA HIS A 275 0.20 12.18 -24.19
C HIS A 275 1.61 11.76 -24.58
N GLY A 276 2.51 12.71 -24.69
CA GLY A 276 3.91 12.49 -25.02
C GLY A 276 4.85 12.87 -23.85
N ILE A 277 6.13 12.96 -24.19
CA ILE A 277 7.20 13.32 -23.25
C ILE A 277 7.07 14.76 -22.76
N LYS A 278 6.67 15.69 -23.66
CA LYS A 278 6.50 17.12 -23.34
C LYS A 278 5.55 17.34 -22.17
N GLU A 279 4.40 16.64 -22.16
CA GLU A 279 3.43 16.70 -21.07
C GLU A 279 4.01 16.14 -19.78
N THR A 280 4.84 15.10 -19.86
CA THR A 280 5.50 14.50 -18.68
C THR A 280 6.51 15.48 -18.07
N ILE A 281 7.36 16.12 -18.89
CA ILE A 281 8.35 17.12 -18.45
C ILE A 281 7.64 18.30 -17.80
N LEU A 282 6.65 18.88 -18.48
CA LEU A 282 5.87 20.01 -17.94
C LEU A 282 5.17 19.67 -16.63
N ALA A 283 4.50 18.51 -16.58
CA ALA A 283 3.83 18.05 -15.36
C ALA A 283 4.81 17.88 -14.20
N THR A 284 5.98 17.31 -14.46
CA THR A 284 7.02 17.11 -13.45
C THR A 284 7.52 18.43 -12.90
N LYS A 285 7.85 19.38 -13.79
CA LYS A 285 8.27 20.73 -13.42
C LYS A 285 7.21 21.40 -12.53
N LEU A 286 5.97 21.52 -13.01
CA LEU A 286 4.88 22.16 -12.28
C LEU A 286 4.62 21.54 -10.90
N LEU A 287 4.66 20.24 -10.81
CA LEU A 287 4.44 19.53 -9.54
C LEU A 287 5.59 19.75 -8.55
N LYS A 288 6.84 19.69 -9.02
CA LYS A 288 8.01 19.92 -8.17
C LYS A 288 8.11 21.38 -7.72
N ASP A 289 7.89 22.34 -8.60
CA ASP A 289 7.86 23.77 -8.29
C ASP A 289 6.76 24.07 -7.24
N ALA A 290 5.64 23.39 -7.30
CA ALA A 290 4.58 23.50 -6.31
C ALA A 290 4.83 22.67 -5.03
N GLY A 291 5.97 22.00 -4.87
CA GLY A 291 6.39 21.26 -3.68
C GLY A 291 5.66 19.91 -3.47
N PHE A 292 5.12 19.29 -4.54
CA PHE A 292 4.62 17.92 -4.46
C PHE A 292 5.76 16.93 -4.57
N LYS A 293 5.61 15.78 -3.90
CA LYS A 293 6.38 14.59 -4.25
C LYS A 293 5.84 14.00 -5.55
N VAL A 294 6.75 13.62 -6.45
CA VAL A 294 6.40 13.06 -7.76
C VAL A 294 6.78 11.59 -7.82
N LEU A 295 5.79 10.76 -8.16
CA LEU A 295 5.99 9.33 -8.38
C LEU A 295 5.71 9.02 -9.85
N TYR A 296 6.66 8.33 -10.51
CA TYR A 296 6.42 7.79 -11.84
C TYR A 296 6.00 6.33 -11.80
N GLN A 297 4.92 6.03 -12.51
CA GLN A 297 4.57 4.67 -12.88
C GLN A 297 5.18 4.38 -14.24
N MET A 298 6.10 3.42 -14.31
CA MET A 298 6.82 3.05 -15.51
C MET A 298 6.47 1.63 -15.93
N MET A 299 6.31 1.41 -17.22
CA MET A 299 5.90 0.12 -17.77
C MET A 299 6.95 -0.41 -18.76
N PRO A 300 7.94 -1.16 -18.32
CA PRO A 300 8.81 -1.88 -19.24
C PRO A 300 8.04 -2.96 -20.00
N ASN A 301 8.57 -3.31 -21.18
CA ASN A 301 7.96 -4.28 -22.12
C ASN A 301 6.63 -3.79 -22.72
N LEU A 302 6.48 -2.50 -22.95
CA LEU A 302 5.39 -2.01 -23.80
C LEU A 302 5.63 -2.36 -25.28
N PRO A 303 4.58 -2.60 -26.11
CA PRO A 303 4.72 -2.66 -27.54
C PRO A 303 5.57 -1.52 -28.10
N GLY A 304 6.54 -1.85 -28.97
CA GLY A 304 7.48 -0.89 -29.54
C GLY A 304 8.71 -0.58 -28.66
N SER A 305 8.82 -1.18 -27.47
CA SER A 305 10.03 -1.17 -26.65
C SER A 305 10.69 -2.54 -26.64
N ASP A 306 11.97 -2.56 -26.30
CA ASP A 306 12.77 -3.76 -26.10
C ASP A 306 13.61 -3.67 -24.83
N PHE A 307 14.35 -4.73 -24.52
CA PHE A 307 15.14 -4.80 -23.28
C PHE A 307 16.17 -3.66 -23.16
N LYS A 308 16.90 -3.35 -24.24
CA LYS A 308 17.93 -2.30 -24.25
C LYS A 308 17.33 -0.92 -24.08
N ARG A 309 16.22 -0.67 -24.78
CA ARG A 309 15.48 0.60 -24.66
C ARG A 309 14.90 0.77 -23.25
N ASP A 310 14.31 -0.29 -22.69
CA ASP A 310 13.78 -0.23 -21.33
C ASP A 310 14.90 0.01 -20.29
N GLU A 311 16.07 -0.64 -20.44
CA GLU A 311 17.22 -0.40 -19.58
C GLU A 311 17.71 1.05 -19.67
N LYS A 312 17.86 1.58 -20.89
CA LYS A 312 18.26 2.98 -21.14
C LYS A 312 17.21 3.96 -20.62
N MET A 313 15.93 3.66 -20.76
CA MET A 313 14.84 4.46 -20.20
C MET A 313 15.01 4.71 -18.70
N PHE A 314 15.30 3.67 -17.93
CA PHE A 314 15.49 3.82 -16.47
C PHE A 314 16.81 4.53 -16.10
N GLU A 315 17.82 4.52 -16.94
CA GLU A 315 19.03 5.31 -16.79
C GLU A 315 18.74 6.80 -17.01
N GLU A 316 18.09 7.10 -18.14
CA GLU A 316 17.67 8.44 -18.55
C GLU A 316 16.79 9.14 -17.50
N LEU A 317 15.86 8.39 -16.85
CA LEU A 317 14.99 8.95 -15.80
C LEU A 317 15.74 9.65 -14.65
N PHE A 318 16.99 9.31 -14.42
CA PHE A 318 17.76 9.84 -13.30
C PHE A 318 18.95 10.71 -13.73
N GLN A 319 19.40 10.57 -14.97
CA GLN A 319 20.46 11.40 -15.53
C GLN A 319 19.91 12.70 -16.11
N ASN A 320 18.75 12.64 -16.75
CA ASN A 320 18.11 13.79 -17.35
C ASN A 320 17.37 14.62 -16.27
N PRO A 321 17.71 15.92 -16.09
CA PRO A 321 17.11 16.79 -15.08
C PRO A 321 15.61 17.05 -15.29
N ASP A 322 15.09 16.83 -16.50
CA ASP A 322 13.68 17.03 -16.82
C ASP A 322 12.75 15.99 -16.14
N PHE A 323 13.29 14.86 -15.67
CA PHE A 323 12.51 13.81 -15.05
C PHE A 323 12.75 13.71 -13.53
N GLN A 324 13.73 13.00 -13.08
CA GLN A 324 14.18 12.80 -11.70
C GLN A 324 13.04 12.65 -10.65
N PRO A 325 12.18 11.61 -10.78
CA PRO A 325 11.08 11.40 -9.84
C PRO A 325 11.57 11.04 -8.43
N ASP A 326 10.86 11.46 -7.38
CA ASP A 326 11.15 11.08 -5.99
C ASP A 326 10.84 9.59 -5.72
N PHE A 327 9.82 9.05 -6.38
CA PHE A 327 9.35 7.68 -6.20
C PHE A 327 9.18 6.98 -7.54
N LEU A 328 9.32 5.66 -7.50
CA LEU A 328 9.17 4.82 -8.69
C LEU A 328 8.28 3.62 -8.40
N LYS A 329 7.31 3.38 -9.27
CA LYS A 329 6.62 2.10 -9.44
C LYS A 329 7.03 1.50 -10.78
N ILE A 330 7.58 0.30 -10.76
CA ILE A 330 7.95 -0.45 -11.96
C ILE A 330 6.85 -1.49 -12.20
N TYR A 331 6.06 -1.30 -13.23
CA TYR A 331 4.93 -2.16 -13.57
C TYR A 331 5.16 -2.81 -14.94
N PRO A 332 5.90 -3.94 -15.01
CA PRO A 332 6.06 -4.65 -16.27
C PRO A 332 4.71 -4.87 -16.92
N CYS A 333 4.65 -4.69 -18.25
CA CYS A 333 3.42 -4.85 -19.01
C CYS A 333 2.88 -6.27 -18.81
N ALA A 334 1.74 -6.38 -18.14
CA ALA A 334 1.08 -7.65 -17.90
C ALA A 334 0.09 -7.92 -19.05
N LEU A 335 0.23 -9.07 -19.69
CA LEU A 335 -0.70 -9.51 -20.73
C LEU A 335 -1.98 -10.05 -20.09
N LEU A 336 -3.08 -9.34 -20.26
CA LEU A 336 -4.39 -9.66 -19.69
C LEU A 336 -5.42 -9.86 -20.82
N LYS A 337 -6.31 -10.84 -20.67
CA LYS A 337 -7.37 -11.10 -21.67
C LYS A 337 -8.31 -9.92 -21.86
N GLU A 338 -8.50 -9.11 -20.82
CA GLU A 338 -9.38 -7.94 -20.80
C GLU A 338 -8.73 -6.66 -21.39
N ALA A 339 -7.47 -6.73 -21.82
CA ALA A 339 -6.78 -5.61 -22.46
C ALA A 339 -6.77 -5.78 -23.99
N PRO A 340 -6.90 -4.69 -24.77
CA PRO A 340 -6.79 -4.75 -26.24
C PRO A 340 -5.49 -5.40 -26.73
N LEU A 341 -4.41 -5.31 -25.95
CA LEU A 341 -3.11 -5.92 -26.21
C LEU A 341 -3.18 -7.44 -26.38
N TYR A 342 -4.17 -8.10 -25.80
CA TYR A 342 -4.38 -9.54 -25.96
C TYR A 342 -4.59 -9.95 -27.42
N LYS A 343 -5.28 -9.13 -28.23
CA LYS A 343 -5.45 -9.34 -29.66
C LYS A 343 -4.10 -9.28 -30.39
N TRP A 344 -3.27 -8.28 -30.09
CA TRP A 344 -1.94 -8.15 -30.69
C TRP A 344 -1.02 -9.34 -30.39
N TRP A 345 -1.10 -9.85 -29.15
CA TRP A 345 -0.36 -11.06 -28.78
C TRP A 345 -0.81 -12.27 -29.58
N LYS A 346 -2.13 -12.48 -29.76
CA LYS A 346 -2.66 -13.57 -30.61
C LYS A 346 -2.22 -13.47 -32.04
N GLU A 347 -2.07 -12.26 -32.56
CA GLU A 347 -1.63 -11.96 -33.92
C GLU A 347 -0.08 -12.00 -34.05
N GLY A 348 0.65 -12.38 -33.01
CA GLY A 348 2.12 -12.39 -33.04
C GLY A 348 2.81 -11.03 -33.02
N LYS A 349 2.03 -9.93 -32.89
CA LYS A 349 2.53 -8.53 -32.91
C LYS A 349 3.16 -8.08 -31.61
N TYR A 350 3.01 -8.84 -30.51
CA TYR A 350 3.56 -8.54 -29.20
C TYR A 350 4.04 -9.81 -28.50
N LYS A 351 5.20 -9.74 -27.89
CA LYS A 351 5.78 -10.82 -27.08
C LYS A 351 6.15 -10.31 -25.70
N PRO A 352 5.59 -10.88 -24.61
CA PRO A 352 6.00 -10.54 -23.24
C PRO A 352 7.45 -10.96 -22.97
N TYR A 353 8.14 -10.23 -22.09
CA TYR A 353 9.44 -10.69 -21.58
C TYR A 353 9.30 -12.01 -20.83
N SER A 354 10.27 -12.90 -21.03
CA SER A 354 10.42 -14.09 -20.19
C SER A 354 10.72 -13.69 -18.74
N GLU A 355 10.54 -14.63 -17.81
CA GLU A 355 10.88 -14.44 -16.40
C GLU A 355 12.34 -14.00 -16.23
N LYS A 356 13.27 -14.66 -16.91
CA LYS A 356 14.72 -14.36 -16.88
C LYS A 356 15.00 -12.93 -17.38
N GLN A 357 14.41 -12.52 -18.49
CA GLN A 357 14.56 -11.15 -19.02
C GLN A 357 14.05 -10.11 -18.03
N LEU A 358 12.87 -10.32 -17.45
CA LEU A 358 12.31 -9.39 -16.47
C LEU A 358 13.16 -9.29 -15.20
N ILE A 359 13.63 -10.41 -14.65
CA ILE A 359 14.50 -10.44 -13.48
C ILE A 359 15.79 -9.66 -13.76
N ASN A 360 16.43 -9.91 -14.92
CA ASN A 360 17.66 -9.23 -15.31
C ASN A 360 17.46 -7.70 -15.47
N LEU A 361 16.37 -7.28 -16.10
CA LEU A 361 16.04 -5.86 -16.23
C LEU A 361 15.86 -5.19 -14.88
N ILE A 362 15.04 -5.76 -14.00
CA ILE A 362 14.80 -5.17 -12.67
C ILE A 362 16.08 -5.15 -11.83
N LYS A 363 16.92 -6.14 -11.96
CA LYS A 363 18.24 -6.21 -11.32
C LYS A 363 19.15 -5.08 -11.79
N SER A 364 19.26 -4.86 -13.12
CA SER A 364 20.00 -3.75 -13.70
C SER A 364 19.49 -2.40 -13.17
N ILE A 365 18.19 -2.16 -13.21
CA ILE A 365 17.57 -0.95 -12.66
C ILE A 365 17.95 -0.74 -11.19
N LYS A 366 17.81 -1.78 -10.34
CA LYS A 366 18.08 -1.69 -8.90
C LYS A 366 19.55 -1.43 -8.55
N LYS A 367 20.48 -1.85 -9.38
CA LYS A 367 21.92 -1.57 -9.22
C LYS A 367 22.26 -0.10 -9.48
N ARG A 368 21.52 0.56 -10.39
CA ARG A 368 21.80 1.93 -10.87
C ARG A 368 20.96 3.02 -10.19
N ILE A 369 19.91 2.65 -9.47
CA ILE A 369 18.98 3.63 -8.90
C ILE A 369 19.65 4.56 -7.89
N PRO A 370 19.41 5.89 -7.94
CA PRO A 370 20.00 6.85 -7.01
C PRO A 370 19.49 6.69 -5.56
N TYR A 371 20.27 7.15 -4.60
CA TYR A 371 19.93 7.07 -3.16
C TYR A 371 18.66 7.83 -2.77
N TYR A 372 18.35 8.93 -3.44
CA TYR A 372 17.18 9.75 -3.13
C TYR A 372 15.85 9.11 -3.57
N VAL A 373 15.89 8.16 -4.51
CA VAL A 373 14.69 7.54 -5.07
C VAL A 373 14.15 6.44 -4.14
N ARG A 374 12.83 6.37 -4.02
CA ARG A 374 12.15 5.25 -3.34
C ARG A 374 11.43 4.37 -4.34
N ILE A 375 11.90 3.15 -4.56
CA ILE A 375 11.11 2.14 -5.27
C ILE A 375 9.93 1.70 -4.38
N GLN A 376 8.76 2.17 -4.73
CA GLN A 376 7.56 1.92 -3.95
C GLN A 376 7.01 0.51 -4.24
N ARG A 377 7.04 0.10 -5.52
CA ARG A 377 6.53 -1.19 -5.99
C ARG A 377 7.26 -1.67 -7.24
N ILE A 378 7.42 -2.99 -7.40
CA ILE A 378 8.09 -3.60 -8.58
C ILE A 378 7.08 -4.30 -9.50
N THR A 379 5.95 -4.80 -9.01
CA THR A 379 4.88 -5.41 -9.80
C THR A 379 3.54 -5.00 -9.24
N ARG A 380 2.48 -5.14 -10.03
CA ARG A 380 1.10 -4.96 -9.55
C ARG A 380 0.64 -6.20 -8.76
N ASP A 381 -0.42 -6.02 -7.94
CA ASP A 381 -1.07 -7.12 -7.21
C ASP A 381 -2.10 -7.86 -8.10
N ILE A 382 -1.81 -8.00 -9.39
CA ILE A 382 -2.66 -8.78 -10.30
C ILE A 382 -2.48 -10.26 -9.95
N PRO A 383 -3.56 -11.03 -9.76
CA PRO A 383 -3.43 -12.46 -9.55
C PRO A 383 -2.71 -13.14 -10.72
N SER A 384 -1.74 -14.02 -10.43
CA SER A 384 -0.94 -14.66 -11.47
C SER A 384 -1.77 -15.44 -12.50
N GLN A 385 -2.93 -15.97 -12.07
CA GLN A 385 -3.88 -16.67 -12.94
C GLN A 385 -4.53 -15.76 -14.00
N ARG A 386 -4.55 -14.45 -13.77
CA ARG A 386 -5.10 -13.46 -14.73
C ARG A 386 -4.07 -13.08 -15.78
N VAL A 387 -2.79 -13.24 -15.52
CA VAL A 387 -1.71 -12.95 -16.46
C VAL A 387 -1.57 -14.14 -17.40
N VAL A 388 -1.73 -13.90 -18.70
CA VAL A 388 -1.73 -14.95 -19.74
C VAL A 388 -0.34 -15.56 -19.88
N GLU A 389 0.68 -14.70 -20.05
CA GLU A 389 2.06 -15.10 -20.31
C GLU A 389 3.07 -14.06 -19.85
N GLY A 390 4.33 -14.46 -19.70
CA GLY A 390 5.48 -13.60 -19.47
C GLY A 390 5.86 -13.39 -18.00
N GLY A 391 6.96 -12.69 -17.80
CA GLY A 391 7.58 -12.47 -16.50
C GLY A 391 6.73 -11.69 -15.49
N ALA A 392 5.74 -10.93 -15.96
CA ALA A 392 4.79 -10.24 -15.08
C ALA A 392 3.90 -11.19 -14.26
N LYS A 393 3.91 -12.51 -14.56
CA LYS A 393 3.22 -13.57 -13.81
C LYS A 393 3.89 -13.89 -12.45
N ILE A 394 5.14 -13.50 -12.26
CA ILE A 394 5.90 -13.77 -11.03
C ILE A 394 5.31 -12.99 -9.86
N SER A 395 4.75 -13.67 -8.88
CA SER A 395 4.14 -13.04 -7.69
C SER A 395 5.17 -12.67 -6.59
N ASN A 396 6.32 -13.37 -6.55
CA ASN A 396 7.37 -13.22 -5.54
C ASN A 396 8.67 -12.60 -6.06
N LEU A 397 8.61 -11.81 -7.13
CA LEU A 397 9.76 -11.20 -7.80
C LEU A 397 10.70 -10.45 -6.84
N ARG A 398 10.15 -9.77 -5.82
CA ARG A 398 10.95 -9.07 -4.81
C ARG A 398 11.82 -10.02 -3.97
N GLN A 399 11.30 -11.19 -3.62
CA GLN A 399 12.04 -12.21 -2.86
C GLN A 399 13.15 -12.84 -3.70
N ILE A 400 12.87 -13.12 -4.98
CA ILE A 400 13.86 -13.61 -5.95
C ILE A 400 15.01 -12.61 -6.05
N LEU A 401 14.72 -11.34 -6.31
CA LEU A 401 15.73 -10.29 -6.41
C LEU A 401 16.53 -10.09 -5.11
N ALA A 402 15.91 -10.26 -3.94
CA ALA A 402 16.60 -10.17 -2.66
C ALA A 402 17.58 -11.34 -2.48
N LYS A 403 17.20 -12.56 -2.91
CA LYS A 403 18.08 -13.75 -2.89
C LYS A 403 19.24 -13.57 -3.84
N GLU A 404 19.01 -13.17 -5.09
CA GLU A 404 20.08 -12.91 -6.08
C GLU A 404 21.02 -11.79 -5.61
N SER A 405 20.50 -10.70 -5.07
CA SER A 405 21.28 -9.61 -4.49
C SER A 405 22.28 -10.10 -3.43
N LYS A 406 21.81 -11.01 -2.55
CA LYS A 406 22.66 -11.60 -1.52
C LYS A 406 23.73 -12.54 -2.12
N ASN A 407 23.34 -13.38 -3.09
CA ASN A 407 24.24 -14.36 -3.71
C ASN A 407 25.33 -13.70 -4.57
N GLU A 408 24.99 -12.60 -5.25
CA GLU A 408 25.89 -11.90 -6.17
C GLU A 408 26.59 -10.67 -5.53
N GLY A 409 26.35 -10.39 -4.25
CA GLY A 409 27.03 -9.32 -3.51
C GLY A 409 26.64 -7.87 -3.87
N TRP A 410 25.56 -7.65 -4.65
CA TRP A 410 25.11 -6.29 -4.97
C TRP A 410 24.00 -5.80 -4.03
N LYS A 411 23.90 -4.48 -3.88
CA LYS A 411 22.85 -3.84 -3.05
C LYS A 411 22.08 -2.81 -3.86
N CYS A 412 20.77 -2.77 -3.64
CA CYS A 412 19.93 -1.69 -4.17
C CYS A 412 20.14 -0.43 -3.33
N LYS A 413 20.46 0.69 -3.96
CA LYS A 413 20.73 1.98 -3.30
C LYS A 413 19.48 2.78 -2.94
N CYS A 414 18.27 2.37 -3.35
CA CYS A 414 17.06 3.15 -3.08
C CYS A 414 16.77 3.28 -1.57
N ILE A 415 16.15 4.38 -1.15
CA ILE A 415 15.83 4.69 0.28
C ILE A 415 15.13 3.52 0.99
N ARG A 416 14.31 2.74 0.29
CA ARG A 416 13.59 1.62 0.89
C ARG A 416 14.53 0.46 1.28
N CYS A 417 15.55 0.19 0.49
CA CYS A 417 16.47 -0.93 0.69
C CYS A 417 17.61 -0.61 1.63
#